data_6b02aed06d98bedd0ae415b3a91a8275
#
_entry.id   6b02aed06d98bedd0ae415b3a91a8275
#
_cell.length_a   1.000
_cell.length_b   1.000
_cell.length_c   1.000
_cell.angle_alpha   90.00
_cell.angle_beta   90.00
_cell.angle_gamma   90.00
#
_symmetry.space_group_name_H-M   'P 1'
#
loop_
_entity.id
_entity.type
_entity.pdbx_description
1 polymer ?
#
loop_
_entity_poly.entity_id
_entity_poly.type
_entity_poly.pdbx_seq_one_letter_code
_entity_poly.pdbx_strand_id
1 'polypeptide(L)'
;MRIVPRTRRGWMILGILALTFAFAAWWVNRQLEPRRLTTIVLGQLGSSLKLDLRFDGLPDYALRPEPRLLIPNLVASDPSNGQVILRTERLEVSLPWATITGGYPVITRIELRKPQLDLAALQNWLAAQPKTPFKLPTLTRGLKIEGGRVQAEGWQLDSLDLSLPRLKQNEAAAAKLAFRFRTQKTAASFAGTMQLANAAPASDFDLQGIGQLDQSPKPLAYSLSLAGHFVSDDSAFRLEAKSLRLQGDSPLPNLTANGTITLASNLSMNLHAELAQWPKDWPALPAPLNASKGPLPVQLVYEGKSDFSDTLRLDSALGETRFHSSLRLPEMQTWLGADNAAPLPPLTGTLTSPQLNIDGVDLKGVTVEIEDDPPAAPALTKP
;
A
#
# COMPACT_ATOMS: atom_id res chain seq x y z
N MET A 1 41.20 -15.82 44.06
CA MET A 1 42.40 -14.99 44.12
C MET A 1 41.98 -13.62 44.68
N ARG A 2 42.23 -13.32 45.98
CA ARG A 2 41.84 -12.04 46.60
C ARG A 2 42.98 -11.04 46.38
N ILE A 3 42.82 -10.10 45.44
CA ILE A 3 43.74 -8.97 45.24
C ILE A 3 43.31 -7.86 46.22
N VAL A 4 43.84 -7.86 47.42
CA VAL A 4 43.69 -6.74 48.36
C VAL A 4 45.06 -6.03 48.43
N PRO A 5 45.15 -4.76 47.99
CA PRO A 5 46.41 -4.03 48.04
C PRO A 5 46.81 -3.75 49.52
N ARG A 6 47.97 -4.19 49.88
CA ARG A 6 48.53 -4.16 51.26
C ARG A 6 49.27 -2.85 51.60
N THR A 7 49.24 -1.83 50.71
CA THR A 7 49.94 -0.56 50.93
C THR A 7 49.02 0.65 50.71
N ARG A 8 49.20 1.75 51.43
CA ARG A 8 48.49 3.03 51.28
C ARG A 8 48.48 3.51 49.80
N ARG A 9 49.56 3.27 49.06
CA ARG A 9 49.65 3.60 47.62
C ARG A 9 48.73 2.75 46.77
N GLY A 10 48.48 1.48 47.08
CA GLY A 10 47.54 0.60 46.38
C GLY A 10 46.08 1.07 46.54
N TRP A 11 45.71 1.54 47.72
CA TRP A 11 44.38 2.12 47.96
C TRP A 11 44.15 3.45 47.23
N MET A 12 45.19 4.30 47.10
CA MET A 12 45.11 5.52 46.30
C MET A 12 44.95 5.24 44.80
N ILE A 13 45.63 4.25 44.26
CA ILE A 13 45.52 3.85 42.84
C ILE A 13 44.13 3.27 42.58
N LEU A 14 43.59 2.45 43.46
CA LEU A 14 42.24 1.90 43.38
C LEU A 14 41.17 3.00 43.47
N GLY A 15 41.38 4.00 44.31
CA GLY A 15 40.49 5.17 44.43
C GLY A 15 40.49 6.05 43.16
N ILE A 16 41.65 6.29 42.58
CA ILE A 16 41.80 7.04 41.32
C ILE A 16 41.17 6.25 40.18
N LEU A 17 41.38 4.94 40.10
CA LEU A 17 40.75 4.07 39.10
C LEU A 17 39.20 4.05 39.23
N ALA A 18 38.70 3.97 40.46
CA ALA A 18 37.26 4.01 40.72
C ALA A 18 36.66 5.40 40.37
N LEU A 19 37.38 6.49 40.68
CA LEU A 19 36.98 7.84 40.34
C LEU A 19 37.00 8.10 38.80
N THR A 20 38.02 7.63 38.10
CA THR A 20 38.09 7.71 36.64
C THR A 20 37.03 6.86 35.99
N PHE A 21 36.72 5.67 36.52
CA PHE A 21 35.65 4.84 36.01
C PHE A 21 34.26 5.46 36.29
N ALA A 22 34.06 6.00 37.48
CA ALA A 22 32.83 6.73 37.83
C ALA A 22 32.65 8.00 36.99
N PHE A 23 33.73 8.77 36.75
CA PHE A 23 33.72 9.93 35.88
C PHE A 23 33.47 9.55 34.42
N ALA A 24 34.11 8.49 33.92
CA ALA A 24 33.85 7.97 32.58
C ALA A 24 32.41 7.45 32.43
N ALA A 25 31.92 6.72 33.42
CA ALA A 25 30.50 6.26 33.43
C ALA A 25 29.51 7.41 33.51
N TRP A 26 29.79 8.44 34.34
CA TRP A 26 29.00 9.66 34.44
C TRP A 26 29.05 10.47 33.13
N TRP A 27 30.24 10.62 32.54
CA TRP A 27 30.41 11.32 31.27
C TRP A 27 29.73 10.62 30.10
N VAL A 28 29.85 9.28 30.00
CA VAL A 28 29.15 8.43 29.04
C VAL A 28 27.63 8.54 29.23
N ASN A 29 27.15 8.46 30.49
CA ASN A 29 25.73 8.59 30.79
C ASN A 29 25.17 9.97 30.42
N ARG A 30 25.97 11.05 30.59
CA ARG A 30 25.59 12.41 30.19
C ARG A 30 25.61 12.65 28.68
N GLN A 31 26.50 11.96 27.96
CA GLN A 31 26.54 12.00 26.48
C GLN A 31 25.41 11.15 25.86
N LEU A 32 24.94 10.15 26.56
CA LEU A 32 23.83 9.26 26.16
C LEU A 32 22.46 9.77 26.63
N GLU A 33 22.31 11.08 26.95
CA GLU A 33 20.99 11.63 27.26
C GLU A 33 20.03 11.39 26.08
N PRO A 34 18.93 10.60 26.27
CA PRO A 34 18.04 10.20 25.18
C PRO A 34 17.51 11.39 24.39
N ARG A 35 17.21 12.51 25.07
CA ARG A 35 16.74 13.74 24.44
C ARG A 35 17.76 14.36 23.48
N ARG A 36 19.04 14.39 23.83
CA ARG A 36 20.10 14.94 22.96
C ARG A 36 20.29 14.11 21.70
N LEU A 37 20.38 12.78 21.87
CA LEU A 37 20.50 11.86 20.75
C LEU A 37 19.26 11.94 19.83
N THR A 38 18.07 12.01 20.39
CA THR A 38 16.84 12.20 19.64
C THR A 38 16.86 13.48 18.81
N THR A 39 17.23 14.60 19.43
CA THR A 39 17.29 15.90 18.72
C THR A 39 18.30 15.87 17.58
N ILE A 40 19.48 15.25 17.77
CA ILE A 40 20.50 15.13 16.71
C ILE A 40 19.98 14.21 15.58
N VAL A 41 19.46 13.04 15.92
CA VAL A 41 18.96 12.07 14.93
C VAL A 41 17.75 12.64 14.16
N LEU A 42 16.79 13.23 14.86
CA LEU A 42 15.62 13.85 14.21
C LEU A 42 16.00 15.10 13.41
N GLY A 43 16.93 15.92 13.91
CA GLY A 43 17.43 17.07 13.16
C GLY A 43 18.10 16.66 11.85
N GLN A 44 18.91 15.59 11.89
CA GLN A 44 19.55 15.05 10.68
C GLN A 44 18.55 14.39 9.74
N LEU A 45 17.61 13.62 10.25
CA LEU A 45 16.53 13.02 9.46
C LEU A 45 15.62 14.10 8.87
N GLY A 46 15.20 15.08 9.67
CA GLY A 46 14.36 16.19 9.24
C GLY A 46 15.01 17.01 8.13
N SER A 47 16.30 17.37 8.29
CA SER A 47 17.04 18.09 7.25
C SER A 47 17.26 17.26 5.98
N SER A 48 17.55 15.96 6.12
CA SER A 48 17.75 15.05 4.99
C SER A 48 16.47 14.80 4.22
N LEU A 49 15.35 14.67 4.92
CA LEU A 49 14.03 14.44 4.35
C LEU A 49 13.27 15.74 4.03
N LYS A 50 13.78 16.92 4.44
CA LYS A 50 13.10 18.21 4.36
C LYS A 50 11.72 18.21 5.01
N LEU A 51 11.62 17.57 6.18
CA LEU A 51 10.43 17.47 7.00
C LEU A 51 10.63 18.13 8.35
N ASP A 52 9.59 18.74 8.89
CA ASP A 52 9.54 19.16 10.29
C ASP A 52 9.15 17.96 11.14
N LEU A 53 10.10 17.45 11.93
CA LEU A 53 9.91 16.27 12.78
C LEU A 53 9.78 16.73 14.23
N ARG A 54 8.61 16.47 14.82
CA ARG A 54 8.29 16.76 16.23
C ARG A 54 7.91 15.48 16.94
N PHE A 55 8.18 15.41 18.23
CA PHE A 55 7.77 14.29 19.07
C PHE A 55 7.25 14.80 20.41
N ASP A 56 6.37 14.02 21.02
CA ASP A 56 5.85 14.28 22.36
C ASP A 56 6.09 13.07 23.26
N GLY A 57 6.55 13.35 24.49
CA GLY A 57 6.90 12.35 25.47
C GLY A 57 8.41 12.26 25.74
N LEU A 58 8.78 11.25 26.53
CA LEU A 58 10.18 11.00 26.89
C LEU A 58 10.76 9.95 25.96
N PRO A 59 11.76 10.30 25.15
CA PRO A 59 12.51 9.32 24.40
C PRO A 59 13.23 8.36 25.34
N ASP A 60 13.33 7.12 24.93
CA ASP A 60 14.04 6.08 25.65
C ASP A 60 15.06 5.42 24.72
N TYR A 61 15.95 4.62 25.28
CA TYR A 61 16.88 3.82 24.50
C TYR A 61 17.04 2.41 25.07
N ALA A 62 17.19 1.44 24.18
CA ALA A 62 17.54 0.08 24.53
C ALA A 62 18.93 -0.25 23.97
N LEU A 63 19.81 -0.82 24.78
CA LEU A 63 21.20 -1.08 24.39
C LEU A 63 21.42 -2.48 23.82
N ARG A 64 20.47 -3.40 24.00
CA ARG A 64 20.60 -4.80 23.55
C ARG A 64 19.47 -5.20 22.61
N PRO A 65 19.71 -6.01 21.59
CA PRO A 65 21.02 -6.55 21.16
C PRO A 65 21.93 -5.51 20.51
N GLU A 66 21.39 -4.40 20.04
CA GLU A 66 22.08 -3.21 19.55
C GLU A 66 21.40 -1.95 20.07
N PRO A 67 22.10 -0.80 20.09
CA PRO A 67 21.52 0.46 20.50
C PRO A 67 20.31 0.83 19.64
N ARG A 68 19.19 1.09 20.28
CA ARG A 68 17.95 1.55 19.65
C ARG A 68 17.43 2.78 20.36
N LEU A 69 17.06 3.78 19.58
CA LEU A 69 16.40 4.97 20.06
C LEU A 69 14.90 4.79 19.87
N LEU A 70 14.14 4.97 20.93
CA LEU A 70 12.68 4.87 20.97
C LEU A 70 12.11 6.26 21.10
N ILE A 71 11.39 6.70 20.08
CA ILE A 71 10.81 8.05 19.99
C ILE A 71 9.29 7.91 20.01
N PRO A 72 8.63 8.33 21.10
CA PRO A 72 7.17 8.28 21.18
C PRO A 72 6.52 9.43 20.40
N ASN A 73 5.29 9.20 19.91
CA ASN A 73 4.41 10.20 19.34
C ASN A 73 5.08 11.13 18.32
N LEU A 74 5.81 10.54 17.34
CA LEU A 74 6.45 11.31 16.29
C LEU A 74 5.40 11.83 15.31
N VAL A 75 5.55 13.09 14.93
CA VAL A 75 4.78 13.77 13.88
C VAL A 75 5.76 14.33 12.86
N ALA A 76 5.54 14.00 11.60
CA ALA A 76 6.27 14.55 10.47
C ALA A 76 5.33 15.46 9.67
N SER A 77 5.72 16.70 9.46
CA SER A 77 4.92 17.73 8.79
C SER A 77 5.73 18.38 7.67
N ASP A 78 5.02 18.89 6.68
CA ASP A 78 5.60 19.75 5.65
C ASP A 78 5.98 21.09 6.30
N PRO A 79 7.27 21.49 6.27
CA PRO A 79 7.73 22.75 6.88
C PRO A 79 7.15 23.99 6.20
N SER A 80 6.66 23.89 4.95
CA SER A 80 6.15 25.04 4.18
C SER A 80 4.74 25.46 4.60
N ASN A 81 3.89 24.51 4.97
CA ASN A 81 2.48 24.75 5.27
C ASN A 81 2.01 24.14 6.61
N GLY A 82 2.87 23.37 7.29
CA GLY A 82 2.55 22.70 8.55
C GLY A 82 1.63 21.48 8.41
N GLN A 83 1.29 21.06 7.18
CA GLN A 83 0.43 19.92 6.95
C GLN A 83 1.10 18.63 7.47
N VAL A 84 0.36 17.86 8.26
CA VAL A 84 0.87 16.61 8.81
C VAL A 84 0.80 15.53 7.75
N ILE A 85 1.96 14.91 7.48
CA ILE A 85 2.12 13.83 6.50
C ILE A 85 2.08 12.47 7.19
N LEU A 86 2.78 12.34 8.32
CA LEU A 86 2.90 11.09 9.05
C LEU A 86 2.78 11.33 10.56
N ARG A 87 2.02 10.50 11.25
CA ARG A 87 2.03 10.36 12.71
C ARG A 87 2.37 8.93 13.05
N THR A 88 3.10 8.69 14.13
CA THR A 88 3.32 7.33 14.62
C THR A 88 3.33 7.31 16.14
N GLU A 89 2.73 6.28 16.72
CA GLU A 89 2.74 6.08 18.17
C GLU A 89 4.17 5.90 18.68
N ARG A 90 5.02 5.20 17.91
CA ARG A 90 6.43 5.00 18.24
C ARG A 90 7.27 4.78 16.99
N LEU A 91 8.39 5.49 16.92
CA LEU A 91 9.47 5.23 15.99
C LEU A 91 10.64 4.61 16.75
N GLU A 92 11.14 3.47 16.30
CA GLU A 92 12.37 2.86 16.78
C GLU A 92 13.44 2.94 15.69
N VAL A 93 14.59 3.51 16.03
CA VAL A 93 15.73 3.61 15.12
C VAL A 93 16.89 2.85 15.72
N SER A 94 17.38 1.80 15.06
CA SER A 94 18.56 1.05 15.50
C SER A 94 19.81 1.63 14.88
N LEU A 95 20.85 1.73 15.69
CA LEU A 95 22.15 2.30 15.35
C LEU A 95 23.26 1.29 15.71
N PRO A 96 24.33 1.14 14.92
CA PRO A 96 25.50 0.34 15.31
C PRO A 96 26.18 0.95 16.54
N TRP A 97 26.84 0.11 17.35
CA TRP A 97 27.66 0.58 18.46
C TRP A 97 28.73 1.61 18.04
N ALA A 98 29.28 1.48 16.84
CA ALA A 98 30.26 2.42 16.30
C ALA A 98 29.70 3.86 16.20
N THR A 99 28.40 4.03 15.95
CA THR A 99 27.75 5.36 15.92
C THR A 99 27.77 6.02 17.31
N ILE A 100 27.63 5.25 18.38
CA ILE A 100 27.63 5.76 19.76
C ILE A 100 29.03 6.13 20.23
N THR A 101 30.04 5.42 19.75
CA THR A 101 31.45 5.63 20.14
C THR A 101 32.15 6.72 19.31
N GLY A 102 31.42 7.51 18.50
CA GLY A 102 31.95 8.66 17.76
C GLY A 102 32.02 8.47 16.25
N GLY A 103 31.42 7.41 15.71
CA GLY A 103 31.27 7.21 14.27
C GLY A 103 30.12 8.05 13.67
N TYR A 104 30.08 8.12 12.33
CA TYR A 104 28.94 8.74 11.63
C TYR A 104 27.64 7.98 11.95
N PRO A 105 26.49 8.68 12.13
CA PRO A 105 25.22 8.05 12.42
C PRO A 105 24.77 7.22 11.20
N VAL A 106 24.77 5.90 11.36
CA VAL A 106 24.26 4.94 10.38
C VAL A 106 23.02 4.29 10.95
N ILE A 107 21.90 4.37 10.24
CA ILE A 107 20.67 3.70 10.64
C ILE A 107 20.68 2.29 10.05
N THR A 108 20.55 1.28 10.91
CA THR A 108 20.52 -0.13 10.49
C THR A 108 19.12 -0.67 10.34
N ARG A 109 18.17 -0.17 11.16
CA ARG A 109 16.77 -0.59 11.18
C ARG A 109 15.85 0.55 11.55
N ILE A 110 14.68 0.56 10.94
CA ILE A 110 13.55 1.43 11.28
C ILE A 110 12.35 0.56 11.61
N GLU A 111 11.71 0.82 12.76
CA GLU A 111 10.43 0.22 13.13
C GLU A 111 9.42 1.31 13.44
N LEU A 112 8.25 1.21 12.84
CA LEU A 112 7.14 2.13 13.03
C LEU A 112 5.96 1.37 13.64
N ARG A 113 5.45 1.86 14.78
CA ARG A 113 4.26 1.30 15.40
C ARG A 113 3.06 2.23 15.19
N LYS A 114 2.00 1.68 14.62
CA LYS A 114 0.76 2.37 14.26
C LYS A 114 1.01 3.69 13.51
N PRO A 115 1.84 3.70 12.47
CA PRO A 115 1.98 4.89 11.66
C PRO A 115 0.66 5.21 10.94
N GLN A 116 0.34 6.49 10.85
CA GLN A 116 -0.81 7.02 10.10
C GLN A 116 -0.26 7.97 9.06
N LEU A 117 -0.39 7.60 7.79
CA LEU A 117 0.07 8.35 6.63
C LEU A 117 -1.12 8.99 5.93
N ASP A 118 -1.05 10.30 5.70
CA ASP A 118 -1.96 11.02 4.79
C ASP A 118 -1.35 11.03 3.39
N LEU A 119 -1.99 10.31 2.47
CA LEU A 119 -1.46 10.15 1.11
C LEU A 119 -1.52 11.45 0.32
N ALA A 120 -2.58 12.25 0.49
CA ALA A 120 -2.72 13.53 -0.20
C ALA A 120 -1.65 14.53 0.28
N ALA A 121 -1.43 14.60 1.60
CA ALA A 121 -0.37 15.43 2.17
C ALA A 121 1.02 15.00 1.68
N LEU A 122 1.27 13.69 1.60
CA LEU A 122 2.52 13.16 1.07
C LEU A 122 2.72 13.52 -0.40
N GLN A 123 1.70 13.36 -1.24
CA GLN A 123 1.76 13.69 -2.66
C GLN A 123 2.01 15.19 -2.89
N ASN A 124 1.31 16.06 -2.15
CA ASN A 124 1.51 17.50 -2.21
C ASN A 124 2.94 17.90 -1.83
N TRP A 125 3.44 17.32 -0.74
CA TRP A 125 4.81 17.56 -0.30
C TRP A 125 5.84 17.05 -1.32
N LEU A 126 5.66 15.85 -1.90
CA LEU A 126 6.54 15.32 -2.95
C LEU A 126 6.54 16.21 -4.20
N ALA A 127 5.38 16.71 -4.62
CA ALA A 127 5.25 17.60 -5.77
C ALA A 127 5.97 18.95 -5.57
N ALA A 128 6.06 19.41 -4.31
CA ALA A 128 6.76 20.65 -3.96
C ALA A 128 8.28 20.48 -3.81
N GLN A 129 8.79 19.24 -3.78
CA GLN A 129 10.24 19.00 -3.63
C GLN A 129 10.98 19.28 -4.94
N PRO A 130 12.22 19.84 -4.88
CA PRO A 130 13.09 19.92 -6.05
C PRO A 130 13.39 18.51 -6.57
N LYS A 131 13.39 18.35 -7.88
CA LYS A 131 13.69 17.09 -8.58
C LYS A 131 15.13 16.64 -8.33
N THR A 132 15.39 16.08 -7.17
CA THR A 132 16.67 15.48 -6.81
C THR A 132 16.52 13.96 -6.83
N PRO A 133 17.51 13.21 -7.35
CA PRO A 133 17.44 11.76 -7.33
C PRO A 133 17.20 11.25 -5.90
N PHE A 134 16.10 10.53 -5.71
CA PHE A 134 15.79 9.89 -4.43
C PHE A 134 16.85 8.83 -4.12
N LYS A 135 17.56 8.99 -3.01
CA LYS A 135 18.50 8.00 -2.52
C LYS A 135 17.83 7.15 -1.45
N LEU A 136 17.65 5.88 -1.76
CA LEU A 136 17.17 4.91 -0.77
C LEU A 136 18.16 4.76 0.37
N PRO A 137 17.72 4.84 1.64
CA PRO A 137 18.59 4.56 2.77
C PRO A 137 19.01 3.09 2.76
N THR A 138 20.25 2.83 3.18
CA THR A 138 20.69 1.44 3.39
C THR A 138 20.28 1.01 4.80
N LEU A 139 19.34 0.07 4.89
CA LEU A 139 18.89 -0.52 6.14
C LEU A 139 19.34 -1.99 6.19
N THR A 140 20.47 -2.24 6.84
CA THR A 140 21.06 -3.61 6.88
C THR A 140 20.24 -4.61 7.68
N ARG A 141 19.35 -4.11 8.56
CA ARG A 141 18.37 -4.88 9.36
C ARG A 141 16.93 -4.51 9.03
N GLY A 142 16.74 -3.71 7.98
CA GLY A 142 15.49 -3.51 7.28
C GLY A 142 14.52 -2.52 7.90
N LEU A 143 13.27 -2.65 7.46
CA LEU A 143 12.13 -1.82 7.84
C LEU A 143 11.02 -2.70 8.38
N LYS A 144 10.39 -2.29 9.48
CA LYS A 144 9.20 -2.94 10.02
C LYS A 144 8.11 -1.89 10.29
N ILE A 145 6.90 -2.21 9.87
CA ILE A 145 5.70 -1.44 10.18
C ILE A 145 4.72 -2.38 10.87
N GLU A 146 4.13 -1.95 11.97
CA GLU A 146 3.12 -2.69 12.72
C GLU A 146 1.85 -1.85 12.89
N GLY A 147 0.72 -2.37 12.45
CA GLY A 147 -0.59 -1.76 12.63
C GLY A 147 -0.74 -0.39 11.95
N GLY A 148 -0.06 -0.19 10.83
CA GLY A 148 -0.08 1.07 10.08
C GLY A 148 -1.44 1.37 9.48
N ARG A 149 -1.65 2.65 9.15
CA ARG A 149 -2.80 3.16 8.40
C ARG A 149 -2.33 4.09 7.31
N VAL A 150 -2.90 3.94 6.12
CA VAL A 150 -2.76 4.91 5.02
C VAL A 150 -4.14 5.44 4.71
N GLN A 151 -4.29 6.75 4.74
CA GLN A 151 -5.53 7.43 4.40
C GLN A 151 -5.40 8.13 3.06
N ALA A 152 -6.37 7.89 2.18
CA ALA A 152 -6.52 8.53 0.88
C ALA A 152 -7.96 8.99 0.69
N GLU A 153 -8.21 9.76 -0.36
CA GLU A 153 -9.56 10.15 -0.73
C GLU A 153 -10.36 8.92 -1.20
N GLY A 154 -11.48 8.63 -0.53
CA GLY A 154 -12.39 7.53 -0.87
C GLY A 154 -11.96 6.14 -0.40
N TRP A 155 -10.72 5.93 0.04
CA TRP A 155 -10.25 4.65 0.56
C TRP A 155 -9.20 4.77 1.67
N GLN A 156 -9.02 3.70 2.41
CA GLN A 156 -7.96 3.60 3.42
C GLN A 156 -7.38 2.19 3.49
N LEU A 157 -6.12 2.09 3.88
CA LEU A 157 -5.51 0.84 4.35
C LEU A 157 -5.42 0.88 5.87
N ASP A 158 -5.91 -0.16 6.51
CA ASP A 158 -5.79 -0.37 7.95
C ASP A 158 -4.96 -1.62 8.24
N SER A 159 -4.47 -1.71 9.49
CA SER A 159 -3.71 -2.86 9.96
C SER A 159 -2.56 -3.23 9.02
N LEU A 160 -1.88 -2.21 8.48
CA LEU A 160 -0.74 -2.42 7.60
C LEU A 160 0.43 -2.95 8.41
N ASP A 161 0.78 -4.19 8.16
CA ASP A 161 1.99 -4.83 8.66
C ASP A 161 2.95 -5.04 7.49
N LEU A 162 4.16 -4.54 7.62
CA LEU A 162 5.24 -4.69 6.64
C LEU A 162 6.50 -5.17 7.35
N SER A 163 7.13 -6.18 6.81
CA SER A 163 8.43 -6.68 7.25
C SER A 163 9.36 -6.83 6.06
N LEU A 164 10.34 -5.95 5.98
CA LEU A 164 11.40 -5.95 4.99
C LEU A 164 12.72 -6.16 5.71
N PRO A 165 13.31 -7.38 5.68
CA PRO A 165 14.49 -7.72 6.51
C PRO A 165 15.75 -6.94 6.13
N ARG A 166 15.86 -6.48 4.90
CA ARG A 166 17.01 -5.72 4.39
C ARG A 166 16.56 -4.80 3.27
N LEU A 167 17.11 -3.60 3.25
CA LEU A 167 16.94 -2.65 2.16
C LEU A 167 18.30 -2.06 1.80
N LYS A 168 18.72 -2.24 0.57
CA LYS A 168 19.92 -1.62 0.03
C LYS A 168 19.68 -1.27 -1.43
N GLN A 169 20.05 -0.06 -1.81
CA GLN A 169 19.85 0.44 -3.16
C GLN A 169 20.48 -0.49 -4.20
N ASN A 170 19.74 -0.77 -5.28
CA ASN A 170 20.11 -1.64 -6.40
C ASN A 170 20.37 -3.11 -6.01
N GLU A 171 19.94 -3.56 -4.84
CA GLU A 171 19.94 -4.97 -4.46
C GLU A 171 18.51 -5.53 -4.43
N ALA A 172 18.38 -6.84 -4.60
CA ALA A 172 17.11 -7.52 -4.48
C ALA A 172 16.53 -7.35 -3.06
N ALA A 173 15.22 -7.20 -2.98
CA ALA A 173 14.53 -7.05 -1.71
C ALA A 173 13.28 -7.94 -1.67
N ALA A 174 12.99 -8.49 -0.49
CA ALA A 174 11.78 -9.28 -0.26
C ALA A 174 11.07 -8.78 0.98
N ALA A 175 9.77 -8.54 0.87
CA ALA A 175 8.93 -8.05 1.95
C ALA A 175 7.76 -9.00 2.18
N LYS A 176 7.37 -9.14 3.46
CA LYS A 176 6.06 -9.67 3.84
C LYS A 176 5.16 -8.50 4.14
N LEU A 177 3.94 -8.53 3.63
CA LEU A 177 2.97 -7.47 3.86
C LEU A 177 1.59 -8.07 4.16
N ALA A 178 0.85 -7.41 5.03
CA ALA A 178 -0.54 -7.67 5.29
C ALA A 178 -1.26 -6.34 5.52
N PHE A 179 -2.48 -6.21 5.04
CA PHE A 179 -3.29 -5.02 5.24
C PHE A 179 -4.77 -5.32 5.07
N ARG A 180 -5.60 -4.39 5.50
CA ARG A 180 -7.02 -4.35 5.22
C ARG A 180 -7.34 -3.08 4.42
N PHE A 181 -7.73 -3.27 3.17
CA PHE A 181 -8.25 -2.21 2.32
C PHE A 181 -9.71 -1.96 2.65
N ARG A 182 -10.12 -0.69 2.70
CA ARG A 182 -11.49 -0.32 2.99
C ARG A 182 -11.91 0.90 2.19
N THR A 183 -13.11 0.83 1.62
CA THR A 183 -13.85 1.97 1.08
C THR A 183 -15.12 2.18 1.93
N GLN A 184 -16.01 3.09 1.51
CA GLN A 184 -17.31 3.28 2.19
C GLN A 184 -18.18 2.02 2.16
N LYS A 185 -18.05 1.15 1.14
CA LYS A 185 -18.92 0.01 0.88
C LYS A 185 -18.22 -1.34 0.90
N THR A 186 -16.94 -1.37 0.69
CA THR A 186 -16.18 -2.61 0.52
C THR A 186 -15.02 -2.66 1.48
N ALA A 187 -14.76 -3.82 2.05
CA ALA A 187 -13.53 -4.09 2.77
C ALA A 187 -12.93 -5.41 2.30
N ALA A 188 -11.62 -5.44 2.17
CA ALA A 188 -10.87 -6.62 1.78
C ALA A 188 -9.57 -6.72 2.58
N SER A 189 -9.21 -7.91 3.01
CA SER A 189 -7.91 -8.19 3.61
C SER A 189 -6.99 -8.82 2.57
N PHE A 190 -5.69 -8.58 2.73
CA PHE A 190 -4.66 -9.23 1.93
C PHE A 190 -3.45 -9.54 2.82
N ALA A 191 -2.85 -10.71 2.62
CA ALA A 191 -1.57 -11.08 3.23
C ALA A 191 -0.72 -11.82 2.21
N GLY A 192 0.53 -11.40 2.05
CA GLY A 192 1.38 -11.96 1.02
C GLY A 192 2.84 -11.58 1.13
N THR A 193 3.56 -11.90 0.08
CA THR A 193 4.98 -11.60 -0.10
C THR A 193 5.18 -10.81 -1.38
N MET A 194 6.07 -9.82 -1.33
CA MET A 194 6.53 -9.05 -2.47
C MET A 194 8.02 -9.23 -2.63
N GLN A 195 8.46 -9.50 -3.82
CA GLN A 195 9.86 -9.58 -4.20
C GLN A 195 10.16 -8.48 -5.22
N LEU A 196 11.24 -7.77 -5.03
CA LEU A 196 11.78 -6.78 -5.97
C LEU A 196 13.10 -7.30 -6.50
N ALA A 197 13.28 -7.27 -7.81
CA ALA A 197 14.56 -7.62 -8.42
C ALA A 197 15.65 -6.64 -7.98
N ASN A 198 15.28 -5.35 -7.84
CA ASN A 198 16.18 -4.29 -7.38
C ASN A 198 15.40 -3.28 -6.54
N ALA A 199 15.97 -2.87 -5.42
CA ALA A 199 15.45 -1.73 -4.65
C ALA A 199 15.88 -0.42 -5.34
N ALA A 200 15.12 -0.01 -6.36
CA ALA A 200 15.37 1.14 -7.22
C ALA A 200 14.04 1.80 -7.62
N PRO A 201 14.06 3.04 -8.15
CA PRO A 201 12.85 3.69 -8.69
C PRO A 201 12.19 2.94 -9.85
N ALA A 202 12.93 2.05 -10.52
CA ALA A 202 12.42 1.14 -11.54
C ALA A 202 12.89 -0.28 -11.23
N SER A 203 11.96 -1.24 -11.20
CA SER A 203 12.28 -2.64 -10.89
C SER A 203 11.20 -3.60 -11.38
N ASP A 204 11.63 -4.81 -11.72
CA ASP A 204 10.71 -5.93 -11.79
C ASP A 204 10.29 -6.34 -10.37
N PHE A 205 9.05 -6.79 -10.26
CA PHE A 205 8.49 -7.24 -9.00
C PHE A 205 7.59 -8.47 -9.18
N ASP A 206 7.45 -9.23 -8.11
CA ASP A 206 6.51 -10.33 -7.96
C ASP A 206 5.78 -10.17 -6.62
N LEU A 207 4.45 -10.15 -6.66
CA LEU A 207 3.56 -10.06 -5.51
C LEU A 207 2.65 -11.28 -5.50
N GLN A 208 2.65 -12.03 -4.41
CA GLN A 208 1.78 -13.19 -4.24
C GLN A 208 1.16 -13.18 -2.86
N GLY A 209 -0.12 -13.51 -2.78
CA GLY A 209 -0.80 -13.57 -1.50
C GLY A 209 -2.23 -14.06 -1.60
N ILE A 210 -2.84 -14.11 -0.44
CA ILE A 210 -4.23 -14.51 -0.24
C ILE A 210 -4.97 -13.43 0.52
N GLY A 211 -6.27 -13.40 0.36
CA GLY A 211 -7.09 -12.43 1.05
C GLY A 211 -8.54 -12.87 1.17
N GLN A 212 -9.32 -11.99 1.74
CA GLN A 212 -10.77 -12.16 1.87
C GLN A 212 -11.44 -10.83 1.53
N LEU A 213 -12.47 -10.88 0.71
CA LEU A 213 -13.39 -9.78 0.49
C LEU A 213 -14.52 -9.90 1.52
N ASP A 214 -14.73 -8.86 2.31
CA ASP A 214 -15.81 -8.83 3.28
C ASP A 214 -17.13 -8.61 2.54
N GLN A 215 -17.91 -9.65 2.43
CA GLN A 215 -19.24 -9.63 1.84
C GLN A 215 -20.23 -10.38 2.74
N SER A 216 -21.43 -9.83 2.91
CA SER A 216 -22.50 -10.52 3.63
C SER A 216 -23.17 -11.53 2.70
N PRO A 217 -23.56 -12.72 3.17
CA PRO A 217 -23.44 -13.25 4.54
C PRO A 217 -22.10 -13.90 4.86
N LYS A 218 -21.22 -14.13 3.88
CA LYS A 218 -19.96 -14.86 4.07
C LYS A 218 -18.83 -14.17 3.34
N PRO A 219 -17.66 -13.99 3.98
CA PRO A 219 -16.48 -13.47 3.29
C PRO A 219 -16.03 -14.42 2.17
N LEU A 220 -15.57 -13.82 1.06
CA LEU A 220 -15.11 -14.55 -0.12
C LEU A 220 -13.58 -14.61 -0.11
N ALA A 221 -13.04 -15.82 -0.07
CA ALA A 221 -11.60 -16.00 -0.14
C ALA A 221 -11.09 -15.80 -1.57
N TYR A 222 -9.89 -15.21 -1.70
CA TYR A 222 -9.21 -15.09 -2.99
C TYR A 222 -7.71 -15.26 -2.86
N SER A 223 -7.06 -15.60 -3.97
CA SER A 223 -5.62 -15.53 -4.15
C SER A 223 -5.29 -14.56 -5.28
N LEU A 224 -4.22 -13.80 -5.10
CA LEU A 224 -3.73 -12.83 -6.06
C LEU A 224 -2.26 -13.10 -6.33
N SER A 225 -1.87 -13.17 -7.60
CA SER A 225 -0.48 -13.07 -8.02
C SER A 225 -0.35 -11.98 -9.08
N LEU A 226 0.67 -11.14 -8.95
CA LEU A 226 0.94 -10.03 -9.85
C LEU A 226 2.43 -9.92 -10.06
N ALA A 227 2.88 -10.12 -11.28
CA ALA A 227 4.26 -9.92 -11.68
C ALA A 227 4.34 -8.86 -12.77
N GLY A 228 5.36 -8.02 -12.71
CA GLY A 228 5.48 -6.93 -13.65
C GLY A 228 6.71 -6.07 -13.45
N HIS A 229 6.66 -4.89 -14.02
CA HIS A 229 7.67 -3.85 -13.90
C HIS A 229 7.03 -2.56 -13.42
N PHE A 230 7.66 -1.88 -12.49
CA PHE A 230 7.22 -0.54 -12.11
C PHE A 230 8.31 0.49 -12.35
N VAL A 231 7.87 1.71 -12.62
CA VAL A 231 8.71 2.91 -12.68
C VAL A 231 8.04 3.97 -11.82
N SER A 232 8.78 4.49 -10.86
CA SER A 232 8.36 5.62 -10.02
C SER A 232 9.27 6.80 -10.33
N ASP A 233 8.70 7.87 -10.83
CA ASP A 233 9.36 9.15 -11.00
C ASP A 233 8.70 10.24 -10.14
N ASP A 234 9.18 11.47 -10.23
CA ASP A 234 8.68 12.58 -9.40
C ASP A 234 7.21 12.96 -9.69
N SER A 235 6.64 12.49 -10.80
CA SER A 235 5.31 12.89 -11.28
C SER A 235 4.30 11.75 -11.30
N ALA A 236 4.76 10.52 -11.39
CA ALA A 236 3.89 9.36 -11.54
C ALA A 236 4.52 8.06 -11.04
N PHE A 237 3.66 7.16 -10.59
CA PHE A 237 3.96 5.75 -10.41
C PHE A 237 3.32 4.99 -11.56
N ARG A 238 4.11 4.34 -12.39
CA ARG A 238 3.66 3.54 -13.52
C ARG A 238 3.97 2.07 -13.26
N LEU A 239 2.98 1.22 -13.44
CA LEU A 239 3.08 -0.22 -13.26
C LEU A 239 2.66 -0.89 -14.57
N GLU A 240 3.56 -1.69 -15.13
CA GLU A 240 3.29 -2.62 -16.22
C GLU A 240 3.06 -4.00 -15.63
N ALA A 241 1.81 -4.44 -15.56
CA ALA A 241 1.44 -5.79 -15.15
C ALA A 241 1.70 -6.75 -16.32
N LYS A 242 2.75 -7.56 -16.24
CA LYS A 242 3.05 -8.61 -17.21
C LYS A 242 2.12 -9.81 -17.04
N SER A 243 1.77 -10.11 -15.79
CA SER A 243 0.86 -11.19 -15.43
C SER A 243 0.17 -10.85 -14.12
N LEU A 244 -1.14 -10.74 -14.15
CA LEU A 244 -2.01 -10.68 -12.99
C LEU A 244 -2.90 -11.92 -13.04
N ARG A 245 -3.05 -12.61 -11.91
CA ARG A 245 -3.97 -13.72 -11.75
C ARG A 245 -4.76 -13.54 -10.46
N LEU A 246 -6.07 -13.53 -10.61
CA LEU A 246 -7.03 -13.54 -9.51
C LEU A 246 -7.78 -14.87 -9.55
N GLN A 247 -7.85 -15.55 -8.42
CA GLN A 247 -8.67 -16.76 -8.22
C GLN A 247 -9.44 -16.60 -6.94
N GLY A 248 -10.71 -16.87 -6.95
CA GLY A 248 -11.55 -16.70 -5.77
C GLY A 248 -12.77 -17.61 -5.75
N ASP A 249 -13.44 -17.60 -4.60
CA ASP A 249 -14.73 -18.25 -4.44
C ASP A 249 -15.81 -17.47 -5.20
N SER A 250 -16.77 -18.19 -5.82
CA SER A 250 -17.93 -17.57 -6.44
C SER A 250 -18.67 -16.65 -5.44
N PRO A 251 -19.08 -15.44 -5.83
CA PRO A 251 -19.16 -14.88 -7.18
C PRO A 251 -17.90 -14.14 -7.69
N LEU A 252 -16.73 -14.27 -7.03
CA LEU A 252 -15.50 -13.67 -7.55
C LEU A 252 -15.08 -14.37 -8.85
N PRO A 253 -14.70 -13.62 -9.89
CA PRO A 253 -14.27 -14.22 -11.14
C PRO A 253 -12.85 -14.76 -11.02
N ASN A 254 -12.60 -15.90 -11.65
CA ASN A 254 -11.25 -16.36 -11.93
C ASN A 254 -10.77 -15.72 -13.21
N LEU A 255 -9.74 -14.87 -13.12
CA LEU A 255 -9.24 -14.13 -14.26
C LEU A 255 -7.71 -14.08 -14.31
N THR A 256 -7.20 -13.93 -15.52
CA THR A 256 -5.84 -13.51 -15.78
C THR A 256 -5.88 -12.16 -16.50
N ALA A 257 -4.89 -11.31 -16.26
CA ALA A 257 -4.82 -10.02 -16.94
C ALA A 257 -3.37 -9.58 -17.14
N ASN A 258 -3.17 -8.66 -18.09
CA ASN A 258 -1.97 -7.88 -18.28
C ASN A 258 -2.34 -6.45 -18.68
N GLY A 259 -1.38 -5.51 -18.61
CA GLY A 259 -1.63 -4.14 -19.01
C GLY A 259 -0.90 -3.13 -18.16
N THR A 260 -1.38 -1.90 -18.17
CA THR A 260 -0.71 -0.78 -17.50
C THR A 260 -1.62 -0.07 -16.51
N ILE A 261 -1.03 0.35 -15.39
CA ILE A 261 -1.67 1.19 -14.37
C ILE A 261 -0.74 2.37 -14.12
N THR A 262 -1.25 3.58 -14.21
CA THR A 262 -0.49 4.79 -13.93
C THR A 262 -1.22 5.61 -12.88
N LEU A 263 -0.55 5.91 -11.80
CA LEU A 263 -1.02 6.80 -10.73
C LEU A 263 -0.19 8.08 -10.77
N ALA A 264 -0.84 9.17 -11.14
CA ALA A 264 -0.31 10.53 -11.10
C ALA A 264 -1.30 11.41 -10.31
N SER A 265 -1.69 12.58 -10.85
CA SER A 265 -2.84 13.34 -10.33
C SER A 265 -4.15 12.54 -10.45
N ASN A 266 -4.26 11.72 -11.49
CA ASN A 266 -5.36 10.79 -11.75
C ASN A 266 -4.82 9.36 -11.84
N LEU A 267 -5.72 8.39 -11.67
CA LEU A 267 -5.48 6.98 -11.94
C LEU A 267 -5.88 6.67 -13.39
N SER A 268 -4.95 6.13 -14.15
CA SER A 268 -5.21 5.58 -15.49
C SER A 268 -4.92 4.08 -15.47
N MET A 269 -5.83 3.28 -15.99
CA MET A 269 -5.70 1.83 -16.06
C MET A 269 -6.17 1.33 -17.44
N ASN A 270 -5.37 0.48 -18.04
CA ASN A 270 -5.72 -0.24 -19.26
C ASN A 270 -5.26 -1.69 -19.12
N LEU A 271 -6.24 -2.57 -18.89
CA LEU A 271 -6.00 -3.99 -18.63
C LEU A 271 -6.71 -4.84 -19.68
N HIS A 272 -5.99 -5.82 -20.19
CA HIS A 272 -6.53 -6.91 -20.99
C HIS A 272 -6.66 -8.13 -20.08
N ALA A 273 -7.86 -8.54 -19.83
CA ALA A 273 -8.21 -9.65 -18.95
C ALA A 273 -8.88 -10.78 -19.72
N GLU A 274 -8.75 -11.98 -19.21
CA GLU A 274 -9.47 -13.16 -19.65
C GLU A 274 -10.14 -13.81 -18.46
N LEU A 275 -11.47 -13.87 -18.48
CA LEU A 275 -12.23 -14.65 -17.51
C LEU A 275 -12.15 -16.11 -17.91
N ALA A 276 -11.62 -16.96 -17.04
CA ALA A 276 -11.51 -18.40 -17.31
C ALA A 276 -12.88 -19.07 -17.52
N GLN A 277 -13.87 -18.63 -16.75
CA GLN A 277 -15.26 -19.08 -16.83
C GLN A 277 -16.17 -17.97 -16.32
N TRP A 278 -17.39 -17.90 -16.86
CA TRP A 278 -18.45 -17.05 -16.34
C TRP A 278 -18.86 -17.53 -14.94
N PRO A 279 -18.87 -16.69 -13.91
CA PRO A 279 -19.24 -17.12 -12.56
C PRO A 279 -20.70 -17.62 -12.50
N LYS A 280 -20.93 -18.71 -11.79
CA LYS A 280 -22.25 -19.35 -11.75
C LYS A 280 -23.33 -18.51 -11.08
N ASP A 281 -22.91 -17.63 -10.17
CA ASP A 281 -23.81 -16.75 -9.41
C ASP A 281 -24.06 -15.42 -10.13
N TRP A 282 -23.47 -15.21 -11.30
CA TRP A 282 -23.75 -14.07 -12.15
C TRP A 282 -24.99 -14.35 -13.02
N PRO A 283 -25.68 -13.31 -13.51
CA PRO A 283 -26.79 -13.46 -14.45
C PRO A 283 -26.39 -14.36 -15.63
N ALA A 284 -27.28 -15.27 -16.03
CA ALA A 284 -26.99 -16.19 -17.12
C ALA A 284 -26.74 -15.42 -18.43
N LEU A 285 -25.70 -15.82 -19.16
CA LEU A 285 -25.47 -15.27 -20.50
C LEU A 285 -26.50 -15.88 -21.48
N PRO A 286 -27.04 -15.09 -22.41
CA PRO A 286 -27.88 -15.61 -23.48
C PRO A 286 -27.06 -16.46 -24.47
N ALA A 287 -27.74 -17.40 -25.16
CA ALA A 287 -27.07 -18.15 -26.21
C ALA A 287 -26.79 -17.24 -27.44
N PRO A 288 -25.62 -17.39 -28.13
CA PRO A 288 -24.64 -18.45 -28.00
C PRO A 288 -23.51 -18.16 -26.97
N LEU A 289 -23.56 -17.03 -26.24
CA LEU A 289 -22.50 -16.62 -25.32
C LEU A 289 -22.32 -17.65 -24.19
N ASN A 290 -23.43 -18.25 -23.71
CA ASN A 290 -23.41 -19.29 -22.67
C ASN A 290 -22.81 -20.63 -23.15
N ALA A 291 -22.75 -20.86 -24.45
CA ALA A 291 -22.21 -22.10 -25.02
C ALA A 291 -20.67 -22.05 -25.22
N SER A 292 -20.07 -20.86 -25.06
CA SER A 292 -18.63 -20.72 -25.18
C SER A 292 -17.91 -21.43 -24.03
N LYS A 293 -17.05 -22.39 -24.38
CA LYS A 293 -16.22 -23.12 -23.42
C LYS A 293 -14.84 -22.48 -23.24
N GLY A 294 -14.52 -21.43 -23.98
CA GLY A 294 -13.26 -20.72 -23.90
C GLY A 294 -13.26 -19.57 -22.92
N PRO A 295 -12.11 -19.02 -22.60
CA PRO A 295 -12.03 -17.80 -21.78
C PRO A 295 -12.72 -16.63 -22.47
N LEU A 296 -13.36 -15.77 -21.70
CA LEU A 296 -13.99 -14.54 -22.19
C LEU A 296 -12.98 -13.40 -22.11
N PRO A 297 -12.53 -12.84 -23.25
CA PRO A 297 -11.65 -11.70 -23.25
C PRO A 297 -12.40 -10.44 -22.82
N VAL A 298 -11.79 -9.63 -21.96
CA VAL A 298 -12.33 -8.39 -21.45
C VAL A 298 -11.24 -7.33 -21.43
N GLN A 299 -11.49 -6.18 -22.00
CA GLN A 299 -10.65 -5.01 -21.85
C GLN A 299 -11.28 -4.06 -20.84
N LEU A 300 -10.50 -3.62 -19.86
CA LEU A 300 -10.89 -2.68 -18.84
C LEU A 300 -10.11 -1.39 -19.00
N VAL A 301 -10.79 -0.28 -19.19
CA VAL A 301 -10.16 1.04 -19.31
C VAL A 301 -10.78 1.99 -18.30
N TYR A 302 -9.94 2.53 -17.44
CA TYR A 302 -10.32 3.52 -16.45
C TYR A 302 -9.42 4.75 -16.54
N GLU A 303 -10.01 5.92 -16.46
CA GLU A 303 -9.30 7.19 -16.35
C GLU A 303 -10.10 8.12 -15.43
N GLY A 304 -9.56 8.41 -14.26
CA GLY A 304 -10.29 9.18 -13.25
C GLY A 304 -9.60 9.21 -11.90
N LYS A 305 -10.38 9.46 -10.86
CA LYS A 305 -9.91 9.53 -9.49
C LYS A 305 -9.44 8.19 -8.97
N SER A 306 -8.50 8.21 -8.02
CA SER A 306 -7.94 6.98 -7.40
C SER A 306 -8.94 6.22 -6.51
N ASP A 307 -10.12 6.78 -6.24
CA ASP A 307 -11.22 6.13 -5.51
C ASP A 307 -12.15 5.30 -6.40
N PHE A 308 -11.87 5.23 -7.73
CA PHE A 308 -12.69 4.54 -8.72
C PHE A 308 -14.13 5.07 -8.83
N SER A 309 -14.38 6.33 -8.49
CA SER A 309 -15.71 6.95 -8.59
C SER A 309 -16.11 7.36 -10.00
N ASP A 310 -15.13 7.46 -10.91
CA ASP A 310 -15.37 7.80 -12.30
C ASP A 310 -15.77 6.58 -13.15
N THR A 311 -16.04 6.79 -14.43
CA THR A 311 -16.55 5.76 -15.33
C THR A 311 -15.47 4.77 -15.73
N LEU A 312 -15.72 3.48 -15.51
CA LEU A 312 -14.97 2.34 -16.03
C LEU A 312 -15.60 1.88 -17.34
N ARG A 313 -14.80 1.76 -18.39
CA ARG A 313 -15.20 1.14 -19.66
C ARG A 313 -14.81 -0.32 -19.68
N LEU A 314 -15.72 -1.15 -20.16
CA LEU A 314 -15.55 -2.58 -20.30
C LEU A 314 -15.95 -2.99 -21.71
N ASP A 315 -14.98 -3.54 -22.43
CA ASP A 315 -15.16 -4.03 -23.79
C ASP A 315 -14.89 -5.54 -23.82
N SER A 316 -15.74 -6.28 -24.54
CA SER A 316 -15.58 -7.72 -24.72
C SER A 316 -15.96 -8.13 -26.15
N ALA A 317 -15.25 -9.07 -26.71
CA ALA A 317 -15.57 -9.62 -28.02
C ALA A 317 -15.42 -11.16 -27.98
N LEU A 318 -16.48 -11.85 -28.39
CA LEU A 318 -16.50 -13.30 -28.49
C LEU A 318 -17.01 -13.73 -29.88
N GLY A 319 -16.10 -14.16 -30.74
CA GLY A 319 -16.43 -14.37 -32.15
C GLY A 319 -16.87 -13.06 -32.81
N GLU A 320 -18.08 -13.05 -33.39
CA GLU A 320 -18.68 -11.85 -33.98
C GLU A 320 -19.53 -11.05 -33.01
N THR A 321 -19.77 -11.56 -31.80
CA THR A 321 -20.51 -10.83 -30.75
C THR A 321 -19.59 -9.84 -30.06
N ARG A 322 -20.05 -8.60 -29.95
CA ARG A 322 -19.31 -7.50 -29.32
C ARG A 322 -20.16 -6.86 -28.22
N PHE A 323 -19.52 -6.59 -27.09
CA PHE A 323 -20.13 -5.90 -25.96
C PHE A 323 -19.26 -4.71 -25.57
N HIS A 324 -19.84 -3.53 -25.59
CA HIS A 324 -19.23 -2.28 -25.15
C HIS A 324 -20.07 -1.73 -24.01
N SER A 325 -19.46 -1.45 -22.88
CA SER A 325 -20.19 -0.89 -21.77
C SER A 325 -19.37 0.09 -20.95
N SER A 326 -20.09 0.93 -20.24
CA SER A 326 -19.55 1.84 -19.24
C SER A 326 -20.35 1.71 -17.94
N LEU A 327 -19.65 1.71 -16.83
CA LEU A 327 -20.26 1.55 -15.52
C LEU A 327 -19.46 2.36 -14.47
N ARG A 328 -20.05 2.56 -13.31
CA ARG A 328 -19.39 3.12 -12.14
C ARG A 328 -19.30 2.06 -11.04
N LEU A 329 -18.08 1.82 -10.54
CA LEU A 329 -17.86 0.80 -9.51
C LEU A 329 -18.70 1.02 -8.23
N PRO A 330 -18.88 2.24 -7.70
CA PRO A 330 -19.74 2.46 -6.53
C PRO A 330 -21.21 2.08 -6.76
N GLU A 331 -21.74 2.29 -7.97
CA GLU A 331 -23.10 1.91 -8.33
C GLU A 331 -23.24 0.39 -8.47
N MET A 332 -22.26 -0.24 -9.13
CA MET A 332 -22.18 -1.69 -9.23
C MET A 332 -22.11 -2.36 -7.86
N GLN A 333 -21.32 -1.84 -6.94
CA GLN A 333 -21.23 -2.35 -5.56
C GLN A 333 -22.56 -2.22 -4.82
N THR A 334 -23.28 -1.10 -5.04
CA THR A 334 -24.61 -0.90 -4.46
C THR A 334 -25.61 -1.93 -4.98
N TRP A 335 -25.59 -2.16 -6.28
CA TRP A 335 -26.44 -3.16 -6.93
C TRP A 335 -26.15 -4.58 -6.45
N LEU A 336 -24.88 -4.99 -6.36
CA LEU A 336 -24.47 -6.29 -5.85
C LEU A 336 -24.85 -6.54 -4.38
N GLY A 337 -24.99 -5.49 -3.59
CA GLY A 337 -25.36 -5.56 -2.17
C GLY A 337 -26.86 -5.38 -1.88
N ALA A 338 -27.71 -5.21 -2.89
CA ALA A 338 -29.14 -4.97 -2.71
C ALA A 338 -29.92 -6.29 -2.75
N ASP A 339 -30.74 -6.56 -1.73
CA ASP A 339 -31.57 -7.77 -1.65
C ASP A 339 -32.63 -7.85 -2.77
N ASN A 340 -33.05 -6.70 -3.34
CA ASN A 340 -33.99 -6.57 -4.42
C ASN A 340 -33.37 -5.77 -5.59
N ALA A 341 -32.17 -6.14 -6.01
CA ALA A 341 -31.50 -5.51 -7.13
C ALA A 341 -32.32 -5.65 -8.43
N ALA A 342 -32.25 -4.61 -9.29
CA ALA A 342 -32.77 -4.73 -10.64
C ALA A 342 -32.14 -5.96 -11.35
N PRO A 343 -32.86 -6.62 -12.27
CA PRO A 343 -32.32 -7.80 -12.99
C PRO A 343 -31.03 -7.50 -13.75
N LEU A 344 -30.87 -6.26 -14.21
CA LEU A 344 -29.68 -5.79 -14.91
C LEU A 344 -28.82 -4.93 -13.98
N PRO A 345 -27.48 -5.06 -14.07
CA PRO A 345 -26.58 -4.18 -13.35
C PRO A 345 -26.65 -2.73 -13.87
N PRO A 346 -26.31 -1.73 -13.06
CA PRO A 346 -26.28 -0.32 -13.47
C PRO A 346 -25.10 -0.09 -14.42
N LEU A 347 -25.35 -0.25 -15.70
CA LEU A 347 -24.40 0.01 -16.78
C LEU A 347 -25.12 0.55 -18.02
N THR A 348 -24.40 1.35 -18.78
CA THR A 348 -24.83 1.76 -20.11
C THR A 348 -23.99 1.00 -21.12
N GLY A 349 -24.59 0.48 -22.18
CA GLY A 349 -23.80 -0.27 -23.15
C GLY A 349 -24.57 -0.77 -24.35
N THR A 350 -23.85 -1.39 -25.27
CA THR A 350 -24.37 -1.96 -26.50
C THR A 350 -23.84 -3.38 -26.69
N LEU A 351 -24.75 -4.31 -26.90
CA LEU A 351 -24.46 -5.68 -27.30
C LEU A 351 -24.86 -5.87 -28.77
N THR A 352 -23.89 -6.20 -29.62
CA THR A 352 -24.17 -6.55 -31.03
C THR A 352 -23.82 -8.01 -31.25
N SER A 353 -24.77 -8.77 -31.82
CA SER A 353 -24.59 -10.19 -32.10
C SER A 353 -25.28 -10.59 -33.42
N PRO A 354 -24.63 -11.44 -34.25
CA PRO A 354 -25.28 -11.96 -35.45
C PRO A 354 -26.48 -12.86 -35.11
N GLN A 355 -26.46 -13.51 -33.97
CA GLN A 355 -27.54 -14.36 -33.49
C GLN A 355 -27.57 -14.35 -31.94
N LEU A 356 -28.77 -14.21 -31.38
CA LEU A 356 -29.01 -14.24 -29.95
C LEU A 356 -30.30 -15.00 -29.68
N ASN A 357 -30.24 -15.93 -28.72
CA ASN A 357 -31.44 -16.61 -28.23
C ASN A 357 -31.80 -16.08 -26.85
N ILE A 358 -32.99 -15.53 -26.74
CA ILE A 358 -33.55 -15.02 -25.49
C ILE A 358 -34.85 -15.76 -25.23
N ASP A 359 -34.93 -16.51 -24.15
CA ASP A 359 -36.10 -17.27 -23.74
C ASP A 359 -36.67 -18.19 -24.83
N GLY A 360 -35.79 -18.79 -25.65
CA GLY A 360 -36.18 -19.70 -26.74
C GLY A 360 -36.51 -18.99 -28.06
N VAL A 361 -36.44 -17.68 -28.15
CA VAL A 361 -36.63 -16.92 -29.37
C VAL A 361 -35.27 -16.60 -30.03
N ASP A 362 -35.09 -17.09 -31.26
CA ASP A 362 -33.88 -16.82 -32.04
C ASP A 362 -34.00 -15.49 -32.77
N LEU A 363 -33.14 -14.55 -32.39
CA LEU A 363 -33.02 -13.22 -32.99
C LEU A 363 -31.78 -13.19 -33.90
N LYS A 364 -31.87 -12.60 -35.09
CA LYS A 364 -30.74 -12.47 -36.03
C LYS A 364 -30.40 -10.98 -36.25
N GLY A 365 -29.09 -10.70 -36.31
CA GLY A 365 -28.59 -9.33 -36.52
C GLY A 365 -29.02 -8.38 -35.41
N VAL A 366 -28.80 -8.77 -34.18
CA VAL A 366 -29.36 -8.08 -33.00
C VAL A 366 -28.39 -7.02 -32.50
N THR A 367 -28.92 -5.84 -32.20
CA THR A 367 -28.28 -4.81 -31.39
C THR A 367 -29.19 -4.55 -30.19
N VAL A 368 -28.65 -4.78 -28.99
CA VAL A 368 -29.32 -4.48 -27.73
C VAL A 368 -28.64 -3.25 -27.12
N GLU A 369 -29.39 -2.22 -26.89
CA GLU A 369 -28.93 -1.04 -26.15
C GLU A 369 -29.41 -1.15 -24.72
N ILE A 370 -28.48 -0.95 -23.77
CA ILE A 370 -28.72 -0.95 -22.33
C ILE A 370 -28.49 0.48 -21.86
N GLU A 371 -29.53 1.09 -21.36
CA GLU A 371 -29.47 2.42 -20.76
C GLU A 371 -29.73 2.30 -19.27
N ASP A 372 -28.85 2.91 -18.45
CA ASP A 372 -29.07 3.07 -17.03
C ASP A 372 -29.79 4.41 -16.82
N ASP A 373 -30.98 4.37 -16.24
CA ASP A 373 -31.69 5.60 -15.86
C ASP A 373 -30.86 6.32 -14.77
N PRO A 374 -30.43 7.57 -15.00
CA PRO A 374 -29.73 8.30 -13.96
C PRO A 374 -30.61 8.38 -12.72
N PRO A 375 -30.04 8.19 -11.49
CA PRO A 375 -30.81 8.26 -10.27
C PRO A 375 -31.60 9.60 -10.25
N ALA A 376 -32.92 9.52 -10.05
CA ALA A 376 -33.81 10.68 -10.03
C ALA A 376 -33.19 11.74 -9.10
N ALA A 377 -32.95 12.92 -9.66
CA ALA A 377 -32.44 14.05 -8.88
C ALA A 377 -33.31 14.23 -7.63
N PRO A 378 -32.72 14.40 -6.44
CA PRO A 378 -33.51 14.58 -5.24
C PRO A 378 -34.48 15.72 -5.45
N ALA A 379 -35.78 15.42 -5.25
CA ALA A 379 -36.84 16.39 -5.42
C ALA A 379 -36.49 17.61 -4.55
N LEU A 380 -36.24 18.74 -5.17
CA LEU A 380 -36.07 20.01 -4.47
C LEU A 380 -37.37 20.26 -3.72
N THR A 381 -37.34 19.97 -2.40
CA THR A 381 -38.38 20.44 -1.48
C THR A 381 -38.41 21.97 -1.58
N LYS A 382 -39.41 22.51 -2.19
CA LYS A 382 -39.67 23.95 -2.19
C LYS A 382 -39.90 24.41 -0.75
N PRO A 383 -39.39 25.59 -0.40
CA PRO A 383 -39.53 26.18 0.92
C PRO A 383 -40.97 26.49 1.31
#